data_73fe41c76e49c3082d922062cdbfc496
#
_entry.id   73fe41c76e49c3082d922062cdbfc496
#
_cell.length_a   1.000
_cell.length_b   1.000
_cell.length_c   1.000
_cell.angle_alpha   90.00
_cell.angle_beta   90.00
_cell.angle_gamma   90.00
#
_symmetry.space_group_name_H-M   'P 1'
#
loop_
_entity.id
_entity.type
_entity.pdbx_description
1 polymer ?
#
loop_
_entity_poly.entity_id
_entity_poly.type
_entity_poly.pdbx_seq_one_letter_code
_entity_poly.pdbx_strand_id
1 'polypeptide(L)'
;MRRVIRIGLFAILALVSSAGAAPSQPASGSPAKPNSAPTPIPLAKVPLEAQSALASLQEIEANVSRDQSSADGFVRSLSDLTTEIDARIADDTRLLTTNPSLQLLYRLKLTWQSFRDSLSVSAGELTQRATRLEEQITRLDQLDKIWQATLQSAKEPETPPQVSQRVQSVVDSIERTRQAAESGQAHVLTLLSRISEEEARVRTALSSIEQGEHRALKGVFVRDSRPIWSLKTALGTEWQKQSGESFSAQLKASAAFTKRLPFTFLTHALCIVLTATALHWMRRRIRKLADEKPDLQRALTILDLPVSTALRFLF
;
A
#
# COMPACT_ATOMS: atom_id res chain seq x y z
N MET A 1 3.51 2.37 41.22
CA MET A 1 3.26 1.16 40.40
C MET A 1 4.29 1.11 39.26
N ARG A 2 5.24 0.20 39.40
CA ARG A 2 6.37 -0.03 38.48
C ARG A 2 5.89 -0.94 37.34
N ARG A 3 6.00 -0.52 36.06
CA ARG A 3 5.94 -1.43 34.90
C ARG A 3 7.31 -1.46 34.22
N VAL A 4 7.93 -2.61 34.36
CA VAL A 4 9.20 -3.02 33.81
C VAL A 4 9.00 -3.33 32.31
N ILE A 5 9.75 -2.63 31.44
CA ILE A 5 9.84 -2.96 30.01
C ILE A 5 10.93 -4.03 29.87
N ARG A 6 10.55 -5.25 29.50
CA ARG A 6 11.46 -6.33 29.13
C ARG A 6 11.82 -6.20 27.66
N ILE A 7 13.07 -5.87 27.42
CA ILE A 7 13.72 -5.96 26.11
C ILE A 7 14.14 -7.43 25.93
N GLY A 8 13.49 -8.13 25.00
CA GLY A 8 13.84 -9.50 24.61
C GLY A 8 14.95 -9.48 23.55
N LEU A 9 16.12 -9.88 23.98
CA LEU A 9 17.29 -10.14 23.14
C LEU A 9 17.12 -11.50 22.44
N PHE A 10 16.90 -11.55 21.11
CA PHE A 10 16.90 -12.79 20.35
C PHE A 10 18.34 -13.10 19.91
N ALA A 11 18.92 -14.10 20.57
CA ALA A 11 20.19 -14.72 20.19
C ALA A 11 19.96 -15.67 19.00
N ILE A 12 20.60 -15.39 17.88
CA ILE A 12 20.68 -16.29 16.73
C ILE A 12 21.76 -17.33 17.04
N LEU A 13 21.32 -18.57 17.28
CA LEU A 13 22.21 -19.73 17.42
C LEU A 13 22.38 -20.37 16.05
N ALA A 14 23.54 -20.20 15.45
CA ALA A 14 23.95 -20.92 14.24
C ALA A 14 24.37 -22.36 14.62
N LEU A 15 23.58 -23.35 14.20
CA LEU A 15 23.92 -24.77 14.32
C LEU A 15 24.49 -25.24 12.99
N VAL A 16 25.79 -25.40 12.98
CA VAL A 16 26.55 -26.14 11.96
C VAL A 16 26.29 -27.63 12.20
N SER A 17 25.58 -28.30 11.30
CA SER A 17 25.44 -29.76 11.31
C SER A 17 26.17 -30.35 10.14
N SER A 18 27.09 -31.21 10.50
CA SER A 18 28.01 -32.02 9.72
C SER A 18 27.34 -32.95 8.71
N ALA A 19 28.03 -33.12 7.59
CA ALA A 19 27.77 -34.05 6.53
C ALA A 19 27.65 -35.49 7.02
N GLY A 20 26.49 -36.10 6.79
CA GLY A 20 26.28 -37.54 6.78
C GLY A 20 25.93 -37.95 5.36
N ALA A 21 26.84 -38.62 4.68
CA ALA A 21 26.62 -39.26 3.39
C ALA A 21 25.63 -40.43 3.57
N ALA A 22 24.38 -40.26 3.10
CA ALA A 22 23.45 -41.38 2.93
C ALA A 22 23.50 -41.87 1.48
N PRO A 23 23.43 -43.20 1.23
CA PRO A 23 23.52 -43.74 -0.10
C PRO A 23 22.32 -43.32 -0.95
N SER A 24 22.60 -42.81 -2.14
CA SER A 24 21.63 -42.46 -3.18
C SER A 24 20.80 -43.68 -3.56
N GLN A 25 19.55 -43.74 -3.09
CA GLN A 25 18.53 -44.53 -3.73
C GLN A 25 18.28 -43.99 -5.15
N PRO A 26 18.22 -44.86 -6.16
CA PRO A 26 17.82 -44.41 -7.48
C PRO A 26 16.36 -43.95 -7.38
N ALA A 27 16.15 -42.66 -7.66
CA ALA A 27 14.83 -42.10 -7.84
C ALA A 27 14.13 -42.97 -8.91
N SER A 28 13.17 -43.77 -8.45
CA SER A 28 12.17 -44.38 -9.33
C SER A 28 11.43 -43.23 -9.97
N GLY A 29 11.86 -42.83 -11.15
CA GLY A 29 11.14 -41.93 -12.01
C GLY A 29 9.73 -42.49 -12.16
N SER A 30 8.77 -41.86 -11.56
CA SER A 30 7.36 -42.09 -11.89
C SER A 30 7.29 -41.98 -13.43
N PRO A 31 6.87 -43.03 -14.14
CA PRO A 31 6.75 -42.91 -15.59
C PRO A 31 5.75 -41.76 -15.82
N ALA A 32 6.18 -40.72 -16.52
CA ALA A 32 5.30 -39.72 -17.08
C ALA A 32 4.15 -40.50 -17.74
N LYS A 33 2.92 -40.30 -17.23
CA LYS A 33 1.74 -40.92 -17.84
C LYS A 33 1.83 -40.64 -19.33
N PRO A 34 1.88 -41.70 -20.20
CA PRO A 34 1.84 -41.47 -21.63
C PRO A 34 0.59 -40.63 -21.89
N ASN A 35 0.70 -39.67 -22.77
CA ASN A 35 -0.41 -38.90 -23.32
C ASN A 35 -1.39 -39.92 -23.91
N SER A 36 -2.26 -40.47 -23.06
CA SER A 36 -3.30 -41.42 -23.49
C SER A 36 -4.20 -40.63 -24.42
N ALA A 37 -4.30 -41.12 -25.66
CA ALA A 37 -5.23 -40.57 -26.64
C ALA A 37 -6.62 -40.43 -25.99
N PRO A 38 -7.37 -39.33 -26.24
CA PRO A 38 -8.65 -39.09 -25.64
C PRO A 38 -9.57 -40.27 -25.94
N THR A 39 -10.05 -40.91 -24.88
CA THR A 39 -10.94 -42.07 -25.03
C THR A 39 -12.36 -41.60 -25.41
N PRO A 40 -12.89 -41.98 -26.58
CA PRO A 40 -14.25 -41.57 -26.98
C PRO A 40 -15.31 -42.15 -26.03
N ILE A 41 -16.39 -41.39 -25.84
CA ILE A 41 -17.50 -41.80 -25.02
C ILE A 41 -18.29 -42.93 -25.76
N PRO A 42 -18.59 -44.07 -25.11
CA PRO A 42 -19.40 -45.11 -25.73
C PRO A 42 -20.78 -44.57 -26.17
N LEU A 43 -21.19 -44.85 -27.41
CA LEU A 43 -22.40 -44.27 -28.00
C LEU A 43 -23.66 -44.48 -27.16
N ALA A 44 -23.77 -45.57 -26.42
CA ALA A 44 -24.91 -45.85 -25.50
C ALA A 44 -24.96 -44.84 -24.31
N LYS A 45 -23.82 -44.23 -23.92
CA LYS A 45 -23.74 -43.25 -22.80
C LYS A 45 -23.85 -41.82 -23.27
N VAL A 46 -23.75 -41.56 -24.57
CA VAL A 46 -23.77 -40.19 -25.13
C VAL A 46 -24.95 -39.35 -24.68
N PRO A 47 -26.23 -39.87 -24.63
CA PRO A 47 -27.33 -39.01 -24.21
C PRO A 47 -27.23 -38.50 -22.78
N LEU A 48 -26.73 -39.32 -21.85
CA LEU A 48 -26.54 -38.95 -20.44
C LEU A 48 -25.36 -38.01 -20.28
N GLU A 49 -24.20 -38.35 -20.86
CA GLU A 49 -22.99 -37.58 -20.78
C GLU A 49 -23.14 -36.21 -21.48
N ALA A 50 -23.88 -36.16 -22.61
CA ALA A 50 -24.17 -34.89 -23.28
C ALA A 50 -25.04 -33.97 -22.43
N GLN A 51 -26.00 -34.47 -21.70
CA GLN A 51 -26.82 -33.68 -20.80
C GLN A 51 -25.98 -33.13 -19.64
N SER A 52 -25.13 -33.93 -19.05
CA SER A 52 -24.20 -33.54 -18.00
C SER A 52 -23.18 -32.50 -18.50
N ALA A 53 -22.60 -32.71 -19.69
CA ALA A 53 -21.68 -31.79 -20.31
C ALA A 53 -22.32 -30.42 -20.59
N LEU A 54 -23.53 -30.41 -21.18
CA LEU A 54 -24.23 -29.15 -21.44
C LEU A 54 -24.57 -28.38 -20.16
N ALA A 55 -24.96 -29.08 -19.08
CA ALA A 55 -25.20 -28.43 -17.79
C ALA A 55 -23.91 -27.80 -17.23
N SER A 56 -22.77 -28.51 -17.31
CA SER A 56 -21.47 -27.95 -16.85
C SER A 56 -20.97 -26.78 -17.73
N LEU A 57 -21.26 -26.83 -19.05
CA LEU A 57 -20.92 -25.71 -19.95
C LEU A 57 -21.77 -24.48 -19.65
N GLN A 58 -23.06 -24.64 -19.34
CA GLN A 58 -23.92 -23.53 -18.91
C GLN A 58 -23.42 -22.89 -17.60
N GLU A 59 -22.93 -23.71 -16.66
CA GLU A 59 -22.32 -23.18 -15.43
C GLU A 59 -21.04 -22.38 -15.72
N ILE A 60 -20.16 -22.90 -16.59
CA ILE A 60 -18.94 -22.18 -17.00
C ILE A 60 -19.30 -20.86 -17.69
N GLU A 61 -20.24 -20.87 -18.62
CA GLU A 61 -20.70 -19.68 -19.35
C GLU A 61 -21.28 -18.63 -18.39
N ALA A 62 -22.07 -19.05 -17.39
CA ALA A 62 -22.61 -18.16 -16.37
C ALA A 62 -21.48 -17.55 -15.50
N ASN A 63 -20.44 -18.31 -15.21
CA ASN A 63 -19.28 -17.83 -14.46
C ASN A 63 -18.46 -16.83 -15.31
N VAL A 64 -18.20 -17.12 -16.57
CA VAL A 64 -17.52 -16.22 -17.50
C VAL A 64 -18.29 -14.91 -17.65
N SER A 65 -19.61 -14.97 -17.84
CA SER A 65 -20.47 -13.77 -17.94
C SER A 65 -20.43 -12.91 -16.67
N ARG A 66 -20.40 -13.55 -15.50
CA ARG A 66 -20.28 -12.85 -14.21
C ARG A 66 -18.91 -12.19 -14.06
N ASP A 67 -17.86 -12.87 -14.49
CA ASP A 67 -16.51 -12.33 -14.48
C ASP A 67 -16.37 -11.13 -15.45
N GLN A 68 -17.02 -11.18 -16.63
CA GLN A 68 -17.06 -10.05 -17.56
C GLN A 68 -17.76 -8.83 -16.98
N SER A 69 -18.99 -8.99 -16.45
CA SER A 69 -19.71 -7.85 -15.83
C SER A 69 -18.97 -7.23 -14.65
N SER A 70 -18.23 -8.05 -13.91
CA SER A 70 -17.36 -7.57 -12.85
C SER A 70 -16.12 -6.84 -13.41
N ALA A 71 -15.56 -7.28 -14.55
CA ALA A 71 -14.45 -6.59 -15.22
C ALA A 71 -14.86 -5.19 -15.72
N ASP A 72 -16.10 -5.01 -16.17
CA ASP A 72 -16.64 -3.70 -16.56
C ASP A 72 -16.70 -2.71 -15.38
N GLY A 73 -16.91 -3.22 -14.16
CA GLY A 73 -16.78 -2.43 -12.94
C GLY A 73 -15.33 -1.94 -12.72
N PHE A 74 -14.34 -2.80 -12.98
CA PHE A 74 -12.92 -2.43 -12.91
C PHE A 74 -12.54 -1.40 -13.96
N VAL A 75 -13.05 -1.48 -15.18
CA VAL A 75 -12.79 -0.48 -16.23
C VAL A 75 -13.17 0.92 -15.74
N ARG A 76 -14.33 1.06 -15.12
CA ARG A 76 -14.79 2.35 -14.59
C ARG A 76 -13.91 2.84 -13.45
N SER A 77 -13.68 2.00 -12.44
CA SER A 77 -12.83 2.40 -11.31
C SER A 77 -11.39 2.71 -11.71
N LEU A 78 -10.83 2.01 -12.68
CA LEU A 78 -9.51 2.28 -13.24
C LEU A 78 -9.49 3.61 -14.01
N SER A 79 -10.53 3.92 -14.78
CA SER A 79 -10.66 5.20 -15.48
C SER A 79 -10.72 6.39 -14.52
N ASP A 80 -11.49 6.25 -13.42
CA ASP A 80 -11.58 7.28 -12.38
C ASP A 80 -10.22 7.47 -11.70
N LEU A 81 -9.56 6.37 -11.35
CA LEU A 81 -8.23 6.39 -10.73
C LEU A 81 -7.17 7.00 -11.66
N THR A 82 -7.18 6.67 -12.96
CA THR A 82 -6.28 7.26 -13.96
C THR A 82 -6.48 8.77 -14.04
N THR A 83 -7.73 9.24 -14.05
CA THR A 83 -8.05 10.67 -14.10
C THR A 83 -7.53 11.37 -12.83
N GLU A 84 -7.66 10.75 -11.66
CA GLU A 84 -7.14 11.30 -10.42
C GLU A 84 -5.60 11.33 -10.41
N ILE A 85 -4.94 10.28 -10.89
CA ILE A 85 -3.48 10.21 -11.06
C ILE A 85 -2.99 11.32 -11.99
N ASP A 86 -3.65 11.57 -13.13
CA ASP A 86 -3.31 12.62 -14.09
C ASP A 86 -3.36 14.00 -13.45
N ALA A 87 -4.47 14.31 -12.79
CA ALA A 87 -4.63 15.58 -12.07
C ALA A 87 -3.55 15.77 -11.01
N ARG A 88 -3.25 14.71 -10.26
CA ARG A 88 -2.25 14.73 -9.21
C ARG A 88 -0.83 14.91 -9.74
N ILE A 89 -0.46 14.24 -10.83
CA ILE A 89 0.85 14.42 -11.48
C ILE A 89 1.06 15.89 -11.89
N ALA A 90 0.03 16.50 -12.47
CA ALA A 90 0.11 17.90 -12.91
C ALA A 90 0.33 18.86 -11.73
N ASP A 91 -0.40 18.68 -10.63
CA ASP A 91 -0.30 19.50 -9.43
C ASP A 91 1.02 19.29 -8.69
N ASP A 92 1.41 18.04 -8.47
CA ASP A 92 2.62 17.70 -7.71
C ASP A 92 3.89 18.09 -8.48
N THR A 93 3.88 18.01 -9.80
CA THR A 93 5.00 18.49 -10.63
C THR A 93 5.24 20.00 -10.40
N ARG A 94 4.18 20.80 -10.34
CA ARG A 94 4.28 22.24 -10.01
C ARG A 94 4.80 22.46 -8.60
N LEU A 95 4.30 21.70 -7.62
CA LEU A 95 4.74 21.81 -6.23
C LEU A 95 6.21 21.43 -6.05
N LEU A 96 6.69 20.40 -6.74
CA LEU A 96 8.08 19.95 -6.65
C LEU A 96 9.10 20.97 -7.21
N THR A 97 8.67 21.90 -8.06
CA THR A 97 9.53 22.99 -8.57
C THR A 97 9.70 24.14 -7.58
N THR A 98 8.83 24.26 -6.57
CA THR A 98 8.81 25.40 -5.61
C THR A 98 9.57 25.14 -4.31
N ASN A 99 10.49 24.19 -4.26
CA ASN A 99 11.21 23.77 -3.04
C ASN A 99 10.26 23.45 -1.87
N PRO A 100 9.46 22.40 -1.97
CA PRO A 100 8.47 22.07 -0.97
C PRO A 100 9.10 21.66 0.35
N SER A 101 8.38 21.91 1.46
CA SER A 101 8.82 21.48 2.79
C SER A 101 8.82 19.95 2.91
N LEU A 102 9.69 19.38 3.77
CA LEU A 102 9.72 17.94 4.06
C LEU A 102 8.37 17.38 4.49
N GLN A 103 7.61 18.17 5.28
CA GLN A 103 6.26 17.75 5.70
C GLN A 103 5.27 17.63 4.53
N LEU A 104 5.39 18.51 3.53
CA LEU A 104 4.57 18.43 2.33
C LEU A 104 4.97 17.20 1.49
N LEU A 105 6.27 16.99 1.26
CA LEU A 105 6.79 15.81 0.54
C LEU A 105 6.34 14.50 1.19
N TYR A 106 6.39 14.42 2.52
CA TYR A 106 5.89 13.25 3.25
C TYR A 106 4.39 12.98 3.00
N ARG A 107 3.55 14.03 3.01
CA ARG A 107 2.11 13.88 2.69
C ARG A 107 1.88 13.44 1.25
N LEU A 108 2.62 14.00 0.29
CA LEU A 108 2.55 13.57 -1.10
C LEU A 108 2.92 12.09 -1.24
N LYS A 109 4.01 11.68 -0.61
CA LYS A 109 4.46 10.28 -0.59
C LYS A 109 3.39 9.31 -0.09
N LEU A 110 2.71 9.64 1.02
CA LEU A 110 1.61 8.82 1.55
C LEU A 110 0.45 8.69 0.56
N THR A 111 0.08 9.78 -0.12
CA THR A 111 -0.97 9.75 -1.13
C THR A 111 -0.57 8.85 -2.31
N TRP A 112 0.65 8.96 -2.82
CA TRP A 112 1.14 8.12 -3.91
C TRP A 112 1.30 6.64 -3.51
N GLN A 113 1.65 6.37 -2.25
CA GLN A 113 1.65 5.02 -1.73
C GLN A 113 0.24 4.42 -1.71
N SER A 114 -0.79 5.19 -1.36
CA SER A 114 -2.18 4.71 -1.40
C SER A 114 -2.64 4.36 -2.81
N PHE A 115 -2.24 5.13 -3.84
CA PHE A 115 -2.50 4.77 -5.24
C PHE A 115 -1.81 3.47 -5.64
N ARG A 116 -0.52 3.32 -5.30
CA ARG A 116 0.22 2.09 -5.56
C ARG A 116 -0.46 0.88 -4.92
N ASP A 117 -0.87 1.00 -3.67
CA ASP A 117 -1.50 -0.10 -2.93
C ASP A 117 -2.86 -0.46 -3.52
N SER A 118 -3.67 0.52 -3.96
CA SER A 118 -4.94 0.30 -4.68
C SER A 118 -4.74 -0.42 -6.02
N LEU A 119 -3.75 0.01 -6.81
CA LEU A 119 -3.41 -0.63 -8.09
C LEU A 119 -2.94 -2.07 -7.86
N SER A 120 -2.08 -2.31 -6.87
CA SER A 120 -1.58 -3.64 -6.52
C SER A 120 -2.71 -4.61 -6.11
N VAL A 121 -3.68 -4.15 -5.33
CA VAL A 121 -4.87 -4.96 -4.98
C VAL A 121 -5.66 -5.31 -6.23
N SER A 122 -5.93 -4.33 -7.09
CA SER A 122 -6.65 -4.53 -8.35
C SER A 122 -5.92 -5.48 -9.29
N ALA A 123 -4.58 -5.36 -9.40
CA ALA A 123 -3.74 -6.28 -10.18
C ALA A 123 -3.84 -7.72 -9.64
N GLY A 124 -3.80 -7.89 -8.32
CA GLY A 124 -3.95 -9.20 -7.67
C GLY A 124 -5.30 -9.87 -8.00
N GLU A 125 -6.40 -9.12 -7.90
CA GLU A 125 -7.73 -9.63 -8.22
C GLU A 125 -7.88 -10.02 -9.70
N LEU A 126 -7.37 -9.19 -10.62
CA LEU A 126 -7.41 -9.49 -12.06
C LEU A 126 -6.51 -10.68 -12.41
N THR A 127 -5.35 -10.82 -11.76
CA THR A 127 -4.48 -11.98 -11.94
C THR A 127 -5.17 -13.27 -11.54
N GLN A 128 -5.87 -13.29 -10.41
CA GLN A 128 -6.66 -14.46 -10.00
C GLN A 128 -7.76 -14.80 -11.00
N ARG A 129 -8.39 -13.79 -11.62
CA ARG A 129 -9.39 -14.02 -12.67
C ARG A 129 -8.77 -14.59 -13.92
N ALA A 130 -7.63 -14.05 -14.37
CA ALA A 130 -6.90 -14.58 -15.52
C ALA A 130 -6.55 -16.05 -15.33
N THR A 131 -6.06 -16.42 -14.14
CA THR A 131 -5.74 -17.81 -13.79
C THR A 131 -6.99 -18.71 -13.83
N ARG A 132 -8.12 -18.27 -13.26
CA ARG A 132 -9.36 -19.04 -13.32
C ARG A 132 -9.86 -19.24 -14.75
N LEU A 133 -9.80 -18.21 -15.60
CA LEU A 133 -10.18 -18.31 -17.00
C LEU A 133 -9.26 -19.28 -17.76
N GLU A 134 -7.96 -19.26 -17.51
CA GLU A 134 -6.98 -20.19 -18.07
C GLU A 134 -7.27 -21.65 -17.68
N GLU A 135 -7.60 -21.90 -16.42
CA GLU A 135 -8.02 -23.22 -15.93
C GLU A 135 -9.30 -23.70 -16.63
N GLN A 136 -10.28 -22.80 -16.84
CA GLN A 136 -11.51 -23.11 -17.56
C GLN A 136 -11.24 -23.40 -19.02
N ILE A 137 -10.42 -22.63 -19.71
CA ILE A 137 -10.01 -22.88 -21.11
C ILE A 137 -9.32 -24.24 -21.22
N THR A 138 -8.38 -24.53 -20.34
CA THR A 138 -7.69 -25.83 -20.31
C THR A 138 -8.67 -27.00 -20.13
N ARG A 139 -9.69 -26.83 -19.26
CA ARG A 139 -10.74 -27.83 -19.06
C ARG A 139 -11.63 -28.00 -20.29
N LEU A 140 -11.97 -26.88 -20.95
CA LEU A 140 -12.74 -26.90 -22.19
C LEU A 140 -11.98 -27.59 -23.33
N ASP A 141 -10.67 -27.36 -23.46
CA ASP A 141 -9.81 -28.05 -24.42
C ASP A 141 -9.75 -29.57 -24.21
N GLN A 142 -9.75 -29.99 -22.94
CA GLN A 142 -9.80 -31.44 -22.62
C GLN A 142 -11.17 -32.04 -22.99
N LEU A 143 -12.25 -31.32 -22.68
CA LEU A 143 -13.59 -31.76 -23.08
C LEU A 143 -13.74 -31.80 -24.59
N ASP A 144 -13.25 -30.78 -25.31
CA ASP A 144 -13.28 -30.73 -26.78
C ASP A 144 -12.60 -31.95 -27.38
N LYS A 145 -11.41 -32.33 -26.94
CA LYS A 145 -10.70 -33.52 -27.43
C LYS A 145 -11.51 -34.80 -27.26
N ILE A 146 -12.20 -34.98 -26.12
CA ILE A 146 -13.01 -36.13 -25.85
C ILE A 146 -14.26 -36.17 -26.77
N TRP A 147 -14.95 -35.02 -26.89
CA TRP A 147 -16.15 -34.93 -27.70
C TRP A 147 -15.86 -34.96 -29.19
N GLN A 148 -14.74 -34.42 -29.66
CA GLN A 148 -14.27 -34.58 -31.03
C GLN A 148 -13.95 -36.02 -31.37
N ALA A 149 -13.27 -36.79 -30.50
CA ALA A 149 -13.05 -38.22 -30.67
C ALA A 149 -14.40 -39.00 -30.71
N THR A 150 -15.33 -38.59 -29.86
CA THR A 150 -16.68 -39.19 -29.84
C THR A 150 -17.46 -38.87 -31.12
N LEU A 151 -17.32 -37.64 -31.66
CA LEU A 151 -17.94 -37.24 -32.93
C LEU A 151 -17.41 -38.06 -34.10
N GLN A 152 -16.09 -38.34 -34.12
CA GLN A 152 -15.52 -39.21 -35.15
C GLN A 152 -16.11 -40.63 -35.09
N SER A 153 -16.24 -41.22 -33.90
CA SER A 153 -16.89 -42.52 -33.71
C SER A 153 -18.37 -42.47 -34.05
N ALA A 154 -19.05 -41.35 -33.86
CA ALA A 154 -20.47 -41.19 -34.19
C ALA A 154 -20.75 -41.00 -35.70
N LYS A 155 -19.72 -40.82 -36.54
CA LYS A 155 -19.85 -40.76 -38.01
C LYS A 155 -19.93 -42.12 -38.69
N GLU A 156 -19.81 -43.22 -37.95
CA GLU A 156 -19.98 -44.57 -38.49
C GLU A 156 -21.42 -44.78 -38.98
N PRO A 157 -21.61 -45.53 -40.10
CA PRO A 157 -22.91 -45.64 -40.77
C PRO A 157 -24.00 -46.29 -39.92
N GLU A 158 -23.66 -47.02 -38.87
CA GLU A 158 -24.59 -47.68 -37.95
C GLU A 158 -25.10 -46.77 -36.81
N THR A 159 -24.60 -45.54 -36.70
CA THR A 159 -24.96 -44.64 -35.60
C THR A 159 -26.28 -43.93 -35.88
N PRO A 160 -27.27 -43.95 -34.94
CA PRO A 160 -28.51 -43.20 -35.09
C PRO A 160 -28.24 -41.67 -35.25
N PRO A 161 -28.90 -40.99 -36.21
CA PRO A 161 -28.63 -39.57 -36.51
C PRO A 161 -28.87 -38.64 -35.31
N GLN A 162 -29.75 -39.03 -34.38
CA GLN A 162 -30.01 -38.28 -33.17
C GLN A 162 -28.80 -38.22 -32.22
N VAL A 163 -27.97 -39.29 -32.20
CA VAL A 163 -26.77 -39.36 -31.38
C VAL A 163 -25.71 -38.45 -31.96
N SER A 164 -25.46 -38.47 -33.26
CA SER A 164 -24.50 -37.61 -33.93
C SER A 164 -24.87 -36.14 -33.80
N GLN A 165 -26.16 -35.79 -33.95
CA GLN A 165 -26.65 -34.40 -33.71
C GLN A 165 -26.42 -33.95 -32.26
N ARG A 166 -26.62 -34.86 -31.29
CA ARG A 166 -26.40 -34.54 -29.87
C ARG A 166 -24.94 -34.28 -29.59
N VAL A 167 -24.03 -35.12 -30.12
CA VAL A 167 -22.55 -34.89 -29.99
C VAL A 167 -22.17 -33.57 -30.64
N GLN A 168 -22.67 -33.28 -31.85
CA GLN A 168 -22.38 -32.00 -32.52
C GLN A 168 -22.84 -30.80 -31.68
N SER A 169 -24.03 -30.87 -31.09
CA SER A 169 -24.53 -29.78 -30.24
C SER A 169 -23.63 -29.51 -29.02
N VAL A 170 -23.00 -30.55 -28.45
CA VAL A 170 -22.05 -30.39 -27.35
C VAL A 170 -20.76 -29.75 -27.84
N VAL A 171 -20.21 -30.23 -28.97
CA VAL A 171 -19.00 -29.65 -29.56
C VAL A 171 -19.20 -28.17 -29.87
N ASP A 172 -20.33 -27.81 -30.49
CA ASP A 172 -20.64 -26.39 -30.79
C ASP A 172 -20.81 -25.54 -29.52
N SER A 173 -21.32 -26.14 -28.43
CA SER A 173 -21.41 -25.47 -27.13
C SER A 173 -20.03 -25.25 -26.49
N ILE A 174 -19.15 -26.27 -26.54
CA ILE A 174 -17.78 -26.18 -26.03
C ILE A 174 -17.06 -25.03 -26.74
N GLU A 175 -17.13 -24.98 -28.07
CA GLU A 175 -16.47 -23.96 -28.88
C GLU A 175 -16.96 -22.54 -28.53
N ARG A 176 -18.28 -22.34 -28.41
CA ARG A 176 -18.85 -21.04 -27.98
C ARG A 176 -18.38 -20.64 -26.57
N THR A 177 -18.42 -21.58 -25.62
CA THR A 177 -17.98 -21.29 -24.24
C THR A 177 -16.48 -21.01 -24.18
N ARG A 178 -15.68 -21.71 -24.97
CA ARG A 178 -14.23 -21.46 -25.10
C ARG A 178 -13.94 -20.06 -25.64
N GLN A 179 -14.59 -19.68 -26.74
CA GLN A 179 -14.44 -18.33 -27.33
C GLN A 179 -14.84 -17.24 -26.34
N ALA A 180 -15.90 -17.43 -25.55
CA ALA A 180 -16.29 -16.50 -24.51
C ALA A 180 -15.24 -16.40 -23.41
N ALA A 181 -14.67 -17.52 -22.96
CA ALA A 181 -13.62 -17.55 -21.94
C ALA A 181 -12.31 -16.89 -22.43
N GLU A 182 -11.88 -17.20 -23.68
CA GLU A 182 -10.69 -16.58 -24.31
C GLU A 182 -10.86 -15.07 -24.46
N SER A 183 -12.05 -14.62 -24.90
CA SER A 183 -12.37 -13.19 -24.99
C SER A 183 -12.32 -12.51 -23.62
N GLY A 184 -12.87 -13.17 -22.59
CA GLY A 184 -12.80 -12.70 -21.21
C GLY A 184 -11.35 -12.60 -20.71
N GLN A 185 -10.53 -13.61 -20.99
CA GLN A 185 -9.11 -13.60 -20.63
C GLN A 185 -8.34 -12.47 -21.31
N ALA A 186 -8.55 -12.28 -22.62
CA ALA A 186 -7.90 -11.19 -23.36
C ALA A 186 -8.28 -9.81 -22.79
N HIS A 187 -9.55 -9.63 -22.38
CA HIS A 187 -10.00 -8.40 -21.73
C HIS A 187 -9.31 -8.17 -20.37
N VAL A 188 -9.23 -9.19 -19.53
CA VAL A 188 -8.53 -9.12 -18.23
C VAL A 188 -7.04 -8.80 -18.41
N LEU A 189 -6.37 -9.43 -19.38
CA LEU A 189 -4.96 -9.16 -19.68
C LEU A 189 -4.74 -7.71 -20.16
N THR A 190 -5.69 -7.16 -20.93
CA THR A 190 -5.66 -5.75 -21.34
C THR A 190 -5.78 -4.81 -20.12
N LEU A 191 -6.62 -5.14 -19.15
CA LEU A 191 -6.74 -4.37 -17.92
C LEU A 191 -5.47 -4.47 -17.07
N LEU A 192 -4.85 -5.64 -16.96
CA LEU A 192 -3.57 -5.81 -16.27
C LEU A 192 -2.46 -4.97 -16.90
N SER A 193 -2.41 -4.89 -18.25
CA SER A 193 -1.46 -4.02 -18.94
C SER A 193 -1.66 -2.56 -18.57
N ARG A 194 -2.91 -2.07 -18.56
CA ARG A 194 -3.22 -0.69 -18.14
C ARG A 194 -2.83 -0.42 -16.70
N ILE A 195 -3.10 -1.35 -15.78
CA ILE A 195 -2.66 -1.21 -14.37
C ILE A 195 -1.14 -1.10 -14.30
N SER A 196 -0.41 -1.94 -15.03
CA SER A 196 1.06 -1.88 -15.06
C SER A 196 1.59 -0.54 -15.57
N GLU A 197 0.92 0.09 -16.53
CA GLU A 197 1.24 1.43 -17.01
C GLU A 197 1.03 2.47 -15.91
N GLU A 198 -0.11 2.42 -15.21
CA GLU A 198 -0.38 3.34 -14.10
C GLU A 198 0.57 3.11 -12.91
N GLU A 199 0.91 1.87 -12.58
CA GLU A 199 1.94 1.57 -11.58
C GLU A 199 3.30 2.16 -11.93
N ALA A 200 3.70 2.13 -13.21
CA ALA A 200 4.94 2.75 -13.66
C ALA A 200 4.90 4.28 -13.48
N ARG A 201 3.77 4.92 -13.74
CA ARG A 201 3.54 6.37 -13.53
C ARG A 201 3.61 6.73 -12.05
N VAL A 202 2.93 5.96 -11.18
CA VAL A 202 2.98 6.12 -9.73
C VAL A 202 4.41 5.96 -9.19
N ARG A 203 5.15 4.96 -9.69
CA ARG A 203 6.56 4.74 -9.32
C ARG A 203 7.44 5.92 -9.71
N THR A 204 7.22 6.50 -10.89
CA THR A 204 7.93 7.70 -11.34
C THR A 204 7.64 8.91 -10.45
N ALA A 205 6.38 9.11 -10.06
CA ALA A 205 5.98 10.17 -9.15
C ALA A 205 6.65 10.00 -7.77
N LEU A 206 6.63 8.79 -7.20
CA LEU A 206 7.30 8.48 -5.94
C LEU A 206 8.81 8.75 -6.01
N SER A 207 9.48 8.35 -7.09
CA SER A 207 10.90 8.63 -7.31
C SER A 207 11.19 10.13 -7.35
N SER A 208 10.32 10.92 -7.99
CA SER A 208 10.46 12.38 -8.06
C SER A 208 10.31 13.04 -6.68
N ILE A 209 9.41 12.52 -5.84
CA ILE A 209 9.22 12.97 -4.45
C ILE A 209 10.45 12.61 -3.61
N GLU A 210 11.00 11.41 -3.74
CA GLU A 210 12.23 10.99 -3.04
C GLU A 210 13.43 11.85 -3.42
N GLN A 211 13.57 12.20 -4.69
CA GLN A 211 14.59 13.17 -5.13
C GLN A 211 14.36 14.55 -4.52
N GLY A 212 13.09 14.96 -4.37
CA GLY A 212 12.71 16.18 -3.65
C GLY A 212 13.11 16.13 -2.17
N GLU A 213 12.83 15.03 -1.48
CA GLU A 213 13.25 14.78 -0.10
C GLU A 213 14.76 14.88 0.05
N HIS A 214 15.53 14.23 -0.83
CA HIS A 214 16.99 14.30 -0.83
C HIS A 214 17.53 15.72 -1.05
N ARG A 215 16.91 16.50 -1.94
CA ARG A 215 17.29 17.91 -2.17
C ARG A 215 16.99 18.76 -0.95
N ALA A 216 15.81 18.61 -0.35
CA ALA A 216 15.42 19.34 0.85
C ALA A 216 16.33 19.00 2.03
N LEU A 217 16.70 17.74 2.24
CA LEU A 217 17.62 17.31 3.28
C LEU A 217 19.04 17.87 3.07
N LYS A 218 19.56 17.87 1.83
CA LYS A 218 20.85 18.48 1.52
C LYS A 218 20.85 19.97 1.85
N GLY A 219 19.74 20.68 1.56
CA GLY A 219 19.59 22.10 1.89
C GLY A 219 19.65 22.38 3.40
N VAL A 220 19.15 21.48 4.23
CA VAL A 220 19.23 21.61 5.71
C VAL A 220 20.66 21.53 6.23
N PHE A 221 21.54 20.78 5.55
CA PHE A 221 22.96 20.65 5.95
C PHE A 221 23.89 21.66 5.26
N VAL A 222 23.38 22.41 4.28
CA VAL A 222 24.15 23.52 3.71
C VAL A 222 24.14 24.69 4.70
N ARG A 223 25.28 25.01 5.21
CA ARG A 223 25.48 26.10 6.17
C ARG A 223 25.28 27.44 5.45
N ASP A 224 24.05 27.94 5.44
CA ASP A 224 23.69 29.24 4.86
C ASP A 224 24.22 30.44 5.73
N SER A 225 24.59 30.18 6.96
CA SER A 225 25.06 31.19 7.87
C SER A 225 26.59 31.17 7.99
N ARG A 226 27.20 32.33 7.90
CA ARG A 226 28.61 32.51 8.24
C ARG A 226 28.86 32.01 9.67
N PRO A 227 29.99 31.33 9.95
CA PRO A 227 30.26 30.81 11.28
C PRO A 227 30.20 31.94 12.31
N ILE A 228 29.62 31.67 13.49
CA ILE A 228 29.38 32.63 14.56
C ILE A 228 30.68 33.35 14.94
N TRP A 229 31.85 32.73 14.77
CA TRP A 229 33.17 33.34 15.02
C TRP A 229 33.66 34.29 13.93
N SER A 230 33.00 34.33 12.75
CA SER A 230 33.28 35.35 11.73
C SER A 230 32.51 36.67 11.96
N LEU A 231 31.68 36.72 12.99
CA LEU A 231 30.85 37.85 13.38
C LEU A 231 31.66 38.99 14.05
N LYS A 232 32.98 38.83 14.28
CA LYS A 232 33.79 39.87 14.90
C LYS A 232 33.92 41.16 14.07
N THR A 233 33.53 41.15 12.81
CA THR A 233 33.66 42.31 11.91
C THR A 233 32.32 42.91 11.43
N ALA A 234 31.18 42.33 11.80
CA ALA A 234 29.88 42.79 11.31
C ALA A 234 28.93 43.25 12.43
N LEU A 235 29.47 43.76 13.53
CA LEU A 235 28.65 44.37 14.61
C LEU A 235 28.15 45.77 14.24
N GLY A 236 27.87 46.03 12.94
CA GLY A 236 27.21 47.25 12.48
C GLY A 236 25.82 46.92 11.97
N THR A 237 24.91 47.82 12.17
CA THR A 237 23.56 48.08 11.60
C THR A 237 22.80 47.00 10.87
N GLU A 238 23.43 45.98 10.26
CA GLU A 238 22.75 44.85 9.57
C GLU A 238 22.13 43.84 10.54
N TRP A 239 22.68 43.69 11.72
CA TRP A 239 22.16 42.78 12.75
C TRP A 239 20.79 43.19 13.26
N GLN A 240 20.56 44.49 13.37
CA GLN A 240 19.26 45.04 13.80
C GLN A 240 18.18 44.88 12.74
N LYS A 241 18.52 44.93 11.44
CA LYS A 241 17.56 44.68 10.36
C LYS A 241 17.24 43.20 10.25
N GLN A 242 18.22 42.33 10.27
CA GLN A 242 18.04 40.88 10.07
C GLN A 242 17.38 40.21 11.28
N SER A 243 17.64 40.65 12.51
CA SER A 243 16.92 40.20 13.71
C SER A 243 15.48 40.69 13.73
N GLY A 244 15.21 41.92 13.25
CA GLY A 244 13.83 42.45 13.12
C GLY A 244 12.99 41.71 12.10
N GLU A 245 13.57 41.36 10.95
CA GLU A 245 12.85 40.59 9.91
C GLU A 245 12.61 39.14 10.33
N SER A 246 13.58 38.47 10.94
CA SER A 246 13.42 37.12 11.48
C SER A 246 12.40 37.07 12.61
N PHE A 247 12.41 38.05 13.51
CA PHE A 247 11.45 38.13 14.60
C PHE A 247 10.04 38.45 14.10
N SER A 248 9.90 39.32 13.10
CA SER A 248 8.61 39.61 12.48
C SER A 248 8.03 38.42 11.69
N ALA A 249 8.89 37.65 11.01
CA ALA A 249 8.48 36.42 10.33
C ALA A 249 8.03 35.35 11.34
N GLN A 250 8.73 35.22 12.45
CA GLN A 250 8.39 34.26 13.52
C GLN A 250 7.10 34.66 14.26
N LEU A 251 6.88 35.97 14.47
CA LEU A 251 5.61 36.49 15.00
C LEU A 251 4.44 36.28 14.03
N LYS A 252 4.64 36.45 12.72
CA LYS A 252 3.62 36.17 11.71
C LYS A 252 3.32 34.67 11.63
N ALA A 253 4.32 33.82 11.72
CA ALA A 253 4.14 32.35 11.73
C ALA A 253 3.41 31.89 12.99
N SER A 254 3.75 32.41 14.18
CA SER A 254 3.07 32.09 15.43
C SER A 254 1.62 32.65 15.47
N ALA A 255 1.38 33.83 14.90
CA ALA A 255 0.04 34.39 14.76
C ALA A 255 -0.85 33.60 13.78
N ALA A 256 -0.26 33.06 12.71
CA ALA A 256 -0.95 32.17 11.78
C ALA A 256 -1.27 30.79 12.42
N PHE A 257 -0.37 30.28 13.26
CA PHE A 257 -0.57 29.05 14.02
C PHE A 257 -1.67 29.19 15.08
N THR A 258 -1.69 30.30 15.83
CA THR A 258 -2.74 30.60 16.83
C THR A 258 -4.10 30.77 16.19
N LYS A 259 -4.19 31.30 14.97
CA LYS A 259 -5.47 31.37 14.22
C LYS A 259 -5.99 30.01 13.76
N ARG A 260 -5.12 29.05 13.51
CA ARG A 260 -5.51 27.70 13.06
C ARG A 260 -5.92 26.74 14.18
N LEU A 261 -5.38 26.92 15.39
CA LEU A 261 -5.61 26.03 16.54
C LEU A 261 -5.83 26.82 17.83
N PRO A 262 -6.87 27.67 17.91
CA PRO A 262 -7.09 28.54 19.07
C PRO A 262 -7.31 27.76 20.36
N PHE A 263 -7.96 26.59 20.29
CA PHE A 263 -8.25 25.75 21.45
C PHE A 263 -7.00 25.13 22.08
N THR A 264 -6.06 24.64 21.29
CA THR A 264 -4.80 24.05 21.81
C THR A 264 -3.91 25.09 22.46
N PHE A 265 -3.86 26.29 21.90
CA PHE A 265 -3.08 27.39 22.50
C PHE A 265 -3.73 27.85 23.83
N LEU A 266 -5.04 27.94 23.87
CA LEU A 266 -5.79 28.35 25.07
C LEU A 266 -5.63 27.35 26.21
N THR A 267 -5.64 26.05 25.90
CA THR A 267 -5.41 24.99 26.90
C THR A 267 -3.98 25.02 27.44
N HIS A 268 -2.96 25.24 26.59
CA HIS A 268 -1.58 25.36 27.06
C HIS A 268 -1.36 26.63 27.89
N ALA A 269 -1.91 27.77 27.48
CA ALA A 269 -1.85 29.02 28.24
C ALA A 269 -2.56 28.85 29.58
N LEU A 270 -3.73 28.21 29.63
CA LEU A 270 -4.45 27.93 30.87
C LEU A 270 -3.66 27.01 31.80
N CYS A 271 -3.00 25.96 31.27
CA CYS A 271 -2.12 25.08 32.06
C CYS A 271 -0.93 25.85 32.64
N ILE A 272 -0.29 26.74 31.89
CA ILE A 272 0.82 27.57 32.36
C ILE A 272 0.35 28.51 33.49
N VAL A 273 -0.79 29.17 33.33
CA VAL A 273 -1.35 30.06 34.34
C VAL A 273 -1.71 29.27 35.60
N LEU A 274 -2.34 28.11 35.47
CA LEU A 274 -2.70 27.26 36.61
C LEU A 274 -1.46 26.74 37.36
N THR A 275 -0.42 26.33 36.64
CA THR A 275 0.83 25.89 37.27
C THR A 275 1.57 27.06 37.94
N ALA A 276 1.60 28.24 37.33
CA ALA A 276 2.20 29.43 37.90
C ALA A 276 1.46 29.89 39.17
N THR A 277 0.12 29.88 39.14
CA THR A 277 -0.71 30.25 40.33
C THR A 277 -0.59 29.22 41.45
N ALA A 278 -0.54 27.92 41.11
CA ALA A 278 -0.34 26.87 42.11
C ALA A 278 1.06 26.98 42.78
N LEU A 279 2.10 27.23 41.99
CA LEU A 279 3.46 27.48 42.50
C LEU A 279 3.53 28.74 43.37
N HIS A 280 2.86 29.82 42.95
CA HIS A 280 2.81 31.04 43.70
C HIS A 280 2.08 30.86 45.04
N TRP A 281 0.96 30.16 45.02
CA TRP A 281 0.18 29.85 46.24
C TRP A 281 0.96 28.95 47.20
N MET A 282 1.65 27.93 46.65
CA MET A 282 2.49 27.01 47.42
C MET A 282 3.70 27.77 48.04
N ARG A 283 4.33 28.70 47.31
CA ARG A 283 5.37 29.59 47.83
C ARG A 283 4.88 30.47 48.99
N ARG A 284 3.67 31.06 48.85
CA ARG A 284 3.06 31.85 49.94
C ARG A 284 2.81 31.00 51.16
N ARG A 285 2.35 29.80 50.99
CA ARG A 285 2.05 28.89 52.09
C ARG A 285 3.31 28.37 52.80
N ILE A 286 4.36 28.03 52.05
CA ILE A 286 5.62 27.59 52.58
C ILE A 286 6.34 28.76 53.31
N ARG A 287 6.30 29.97 52.79
CA ARG A 287 6.87 31.16 53.55
C ARG A 287 6.20 31.34 54.91
N LYS A 288 4.91 31.18 55.00
CA LYS A 288 4.19 31.31 56.30
C LYS A 288 4.53 30.18 57.26
N LEU A 289 4.90 28.98 56.75
CA LEU A 289 5.29 27.84 57.56
C LEU A 289 6.83 27.84 57.89
N ALA A 290 7.63 28.50 57.07
CA ALA A 290 9.08 28.60 57.26
C ALA A 290 9.46 29.57 58.39
N ASP A 291 8.57 30.51 58.72
CA ASP A 291 8.73 31.38 59.88
C ASP A 291 8.61 30.59 61.23
N GLU A 292 8.01 29.39 61.22
CA GLU A 292 7.84 28.55 62.40
C GLU A 292 8.89 27.44 62.53
N LYS A 293 9.58 27.05 61.41
CA LYS A 293 10.55 25.92 61.44
C LYS A 293 11.75 26.17 60.53
N PRO A 294 12.99 26.28 61.03
CA PRO A 294 14.22 26.61 60.28
C PRO A 294 14.65 25.56 59.25
N ASP A 295 14.20 24.29 59.39
CA ASP A 295 14.54 23.22 58.44
C ASP A 295 13.88 23.40 57.08
N LEU A 296 12.80 24.17 56.95
CA LEU A 296 12.10 24.46 55.69
C LEU A 296 12.78 25.51 54.85
N GLN A 297 13.75 26.27 55.37
CA GLN A 297 14.53 27.25 54.58
C GLN A 297 15.41 26.57 53.54
N ARG A 298 15.93 25.38 53.77
CA ARG A 298 16.67 24.61 52.77
C ARG A 298 15.81 24.13 51.60
N ALA A 299 14.53 23.78 51.87
CA ALA A 299 13.58 23.41 50.85
C ALA A 299 13.20 24.59 49.90
N LEU A 300 13.15 25.81 50.43
CA LEU A 300 12.90 27.01 49.66
C LEU A 300 14.02 27.30 48.64
N THR A 301 15.30 27.09 49.05
CA THR A 301 16.44 27.30 48.17
C THR A 301 16.47 26.30 47.02
N ILE A 302 16.01 25.08 47.21
CA ILE A 302 15.91 24.04 46.17
C ILE A 302 14.75 24.33 45.20
N LEU A 303 13.64 24.92 45.67
CA LEU A 303 12.49 25.28 44.84
C LEU A 303 12.71 26.57 44.02
N ASP A 304 13.61 27.44 44.43
CA ASP A 304 13.93 28.66 43.68
C ASP A 304 14.82 28.42 42.46
N LEU A 305 15.65 27.39 42.46
CA LEU A 305 16.51 27.00 41.34
C LEU A 305 15.75 26.60 40.05
N PRO A 306 14.73 25.71 40.10
CA PRO A 306 14.08 25.27 38.87
C PRO A 306 13.17 26.33 38.25
N VAL A 307 12.62 27.27 39.04
CA VAL A 307 11.73 28.32 38.52
C VAL A 307 12.53 29.41 37.81
N SER A 308 13.72 29.77 38.33
CA SER A 308 14.59 30.74 37.68
C SER A 308 15.22 30.18 36.40
N THR A 309 15.53 28.89 36.35
CA THR A 309 16.01 28.20 35.13
C THR A 309 14.89 28.04 34.13
N ALA A 310 13.68 27.64 34.52
CA ALA A 310 12.51 27.51 33.59
C ALA A 310 12.15 28.88 32.98
N LEU A 311 12.23 29.98 33.75
CA LEU A 311 12.00 31.33 33.21
C LEU A 311 13.10 31.77 32.25
N ARG A 312 14.38 31.38 32.45
CA ARG A 312 15.46 31.68 31.53
C ARG A 312 15.43 30.90 30.22
N PHE A 313 14.76 29.75 30.17
CA PHE A 313 14.52 28.98 28.95
C PHE A 313 13.28 29.42 28.19
N LEU A 314 12.37 30.19 28.79
CA LEU A 314 11.13 30.68 28.16
C LEU A 314 11.31 32.08 27.52
N PHE A 315 12.39 32.78 27.86
CA PHE A 315 12.83 34.07 27.27
C PHE A 315 14.20 33.93 26.66
#